data_93d619cfa9816476fa608a999d335ffd
#
_entry.id   93d619cfa9816476fa608a999d335ffd
#
_cell.length_a   1.000
_cell.length_b   1.000
_cell.length_c   1.000
_cell.angle_alpha   90.00
_cell.angle_beta   90.00
_cell.angle_gamma   90.00
#
_symmetry.space_group_name_H-M   'P 1'
#
loop_
_entity.id
_entity.type
_entity.pdbx_description
1 polymer ?
#
loop_
_entity_poly.entity_id
_entity_poly.type
_entity_poly.pdbx_seq_one_letter_code
_entity_poly.pdbx_strand_id
1 'polypeptide(L)'
;SFYKNLIKMGVNDFSISLDACCAEDNKKMTGNKNIWEIVISNIKELSKENYVTVGTVFTNDNIRKINEIVKFASDLGVADVRIIPAAQYDNTLNSLSISKEILDKHPILKYRVNNIINGRKLRGLSKCDSHKCGLVLDDLAIMGDYHYPCIIYMRENGKPVGKVDKETRKQRKIWYDNHDTFEDEICKKNCLDVCIDYNNLYEEENRKTKCLKL
;
A
#
# COMPACT_ATOMS: atom_id res chain seq x y z
N SER A 1 -21.52 -15.60 -5.09
CA SER A 1 -21.08 -14.60 -4.10
C SER A 1 -20.66 -13.30 -4.83
N PHE A 2 -20.64 -12.18 -4.14
CA PHE A 2 -20.21 -10.88 -4.68
C PHE A 2 -18.81 -10.97 -5.32
N TYR A 3 -17.86 -11.57 -4.63
CA TYR A 3 -16.48 -11.72 -5.13
C TYR A 3 -16.38 -12.55 -6.42
N LYS A 4 -17.20 -13.60 -6.56
CA LYS A 4 -17.24 -14.39 -7.81
C LYS A 4 -17.68 -13.55 -9.02
N ASN A 5 -18.55 -12.58 -8.81
CA ASN A 5 -18.96 -11.67 -9.88
C ASN A 5 -17.82 -10.70 -10.23
N LEU A 6 -17.08 -10.17 -9.25
CA LEU A 6 -15.91 -9.32 -9.49
C LEU A 6 -14.84 -10.07 -10.29
N ILE A 7 -14.55 -11.33 -9.94
CA ILE A 7 -13.58 -12.16 -10.67
C ILE A 7 -14.02 -12.37 -12.12
N LYS A 8 -15.31 -12.66 -12.35
CA LYS A 8 -15.85 -12.76 -13.73
C LYS A 8 -15.73 -11.47 -14.53
N MET A 9 -15.71 -10.33 -13.87
CA MET A 9 -15.50 -9.01 -14.49
C MET A 9 -14.01 -8.68 -14.71
N GLY A 10 -13.10 -9.58 -14.33
CA GLY A 10 -11.65 -9.41 -14.54
C GLY A 10 -10.87 -8.92 -13.34
N VAL A 11 -11.50 -8.80 -12.15
CA VAL A 11 -10.76 -8.49 -10.90
C VAL A 11 -9.96 -9.73 -10.50
N ASN A 12 -8.63 -9.57 -10.41
CA ASN A 12 -7.69 -10.66 -10.13
C ASN A 12 -6.75 -10.37 -8.95
N ASP A 13 -6.86 -9.19 -8.32
CA ASP A 13 -6.08 -8.79 -7.15
C ASP A 13 -7.01 -8.30 -6.05
N PHE A 14 -6.80 -8.81 -4.84
CA PHE A 14 -7.58 -8.47 -3.66
C PHE A 14 -6.65 -8.09 -2.50
N SER A 15 -6.84 -6.91 -1.94
CA SER A 15 -6.17 -6.49 -0.72
C SER A 15 -7.15 -6.53 0.46
N ILE A 16 -6.86 -7.39 1.45
CA ILE A 16 -7.74 -7.66 2.58
C ILE A 16 -7.03 -7.28 3.88
N SER A 17 -7.69 -6.50 4.75
CA SER A 17 -7.14 -6.13 6.06
C SER A 17 -7.32 -7.26 7.06
N LEU A 18 -6.25 -7.61 7.77
CA LEU A 18 -6.26 -8.63 8.83
C LEU A 18 -5.21 -8.27 9.90
N ASP A 19 -5.65 -7.69 11.00
CA ASP A 19 -4.77 -7.10 12.02
C ASP A 19 -4.59 -8.00 13.26
N ALA A 20 -5.04 -9.25 13.18
CA ALA A 20 -5.02 -10.22 14.26
C ALA A 20 -4.77 -11.63 13.74
N CYS A 21 -4.34 -12.54 14.61
CA CYS A 21 -4.16 -13.96 14.31
C CYS A 21 -5.21 -14.88 15.00
N CYS A 22 -6.17 -14.30 15.73
CA CYS A 22 -7.26 -15.03 16.35
C CYS A 22 -8.53 -14.18 16.45
N ALA A 23 -9.67 -14.87 16.63
CA ALA A 23 -10.99 -14.23 16.73
C ALA A 23 -11.11 -13.26 17.90
N GLU A 24 -10.47 -13.57 19.02
CA GLU A 24 -10.53 -12.72 20.24
C GLU A 24 -9.84 -11.39 20.03
N ASP A 25 -8.62 -11.40 19.46
CA ASP A 25 -7.88 -10.17 19.17
C ASP A 25 -8.57 -9.36 18.06
N ASN A 26 -9.07 -10.03 17.02
CA ASN A 26 -9.86 -9.38 15.98
C ASN A 26 -11.08 -8.66 16.54
N LYS A 27 -11.78 -9.29 17.49
CA LYS A 27 -12.93 -8.68 18.16
C LYS A 27 -12.54 -7.42 18.94
N LYS A 28 -11.39 -7.44 19.65
CA LYS A 28 -10.89 -6.28 20.38
C LYS A 28 -10.61 -5.11 19.43
N MET A 29 -10.05 -5.38 18.26
CA MET A 29 -9.67 -4.37 17.29
C MET A 29 -10.84 -3.83 16.47
N THR A 30 -11.77 -4.69 16.07
CA THR A 30 -12.88 -4.32 15.17
C THR A 30 -14.19 -4.03 15.88
N GLY A 31 -14.32 -4.38 17.16
CA GLY A 31 -15.58 -4.31 17.90
C GLY A 31 -16.65 -5.32 17.44
N ASN A 32 -16.39 -6.13 16.41
CA ASN A 32 -17.35 -7.06 15.82
C ASN A 32 -16.95 -8.52 16.08
N LYS A 33 -17.88 -9.27 16.69
CA LYS A 33 -17.64 -10.66 17.10
C LYS A 33 -17.70 -11.68 15.95
N ASN A 34 -18.45 -11.40 14.89
CA ASN A 34 -18.92 -12.42 13.96
C ASN A 34 -18.27 -12.38 12.57
N ILE A 35 -17.34 -11.45 12.33
CA ILE A 35 -16.73 -11.32 10.99
C ILE A 35 -15.48 -12.17 10.80
N TRP A 36 -14.84 -12.63 11.88
CA TRP A 36 -13.57 -13.36 11.83
C TRP A 36 -13.62 -14.56 10.88
N GLU A 37 -14.54 -15.50 11.13
CA GLU A 37 -14.66 -16.71 10.33
C GLU A 37 -14.98 -16.41 8.86
N ILE A 38 -15.79 -15.38 8.62
CA ILE A 38 -16.14 -14.93 7.27
C ILE A 38 -14.91 -14.39 6.56
N VAL A 39 -14.12 -13.54 7.22
CA VAL A 39 -12.89 -12.94 6.64
C VAL A 39 -11.88 -14.05 6.32
N ILE A 40 -11.61 -14.96 7.28
CA ILE A 40 -10.67 -16.05 7.09
C ILE A 40 -11.12 -17.00 5.97
N SER A 41 -12.40 -17.34 5.93
CA SER A 41 -12.97 -18.17 4.85
C SER A 41 -12.83 -17.48 3.48
N ASN A 42 -13.11 -16.19 3.40
CA ASN A 42 -12.97 -15.42 2.16
C ASN A 42 -11.51 -15.33 1.70
N ILE A 43 -10.56 -15.08 2.62
CA ILE A 43 -9.13 -15.06 2.28
C ILE A 43 -8.72 -16.42 1.69
N LYS A 44 -9.02 -17.51 2.38
CA LYS A 44 -8.67 -18.86 1.93
C LYS A 44 -9.28 -19.20 0.56
N GLU A 45 -10.52 -18.82 0.34
CA GLU A 45 -11.22 -19.13 -0.92
C GLU A 45 -10.66 -18.30 -2.08
N LEU A 46 -10.44 -16.99 -1.87
CA LEU A 46 -9.89 -16.11 -2.89
C LEU A 46 -8.44 -16.45 -3.24
N SER A 47 -7.63 -16.84 -2.25
CA SER A 47 -6.20 -17.18 -2.45
C SER A 47 -5.97 -18.42 -3.31
N LYS A 48 -7.00 -19.24 -3.57
CA LYS A 48 -6.87 -20.42 -4.44
C LYS A 48 -6.68 -20.06 -5.92
N GLU A 49 -7.28 -18.96 -6.37
CA GLU A 49 -7.39 -18.64 -7.80
C GLU A 49 -6.96 -17.21 -8.12
N ASN A 50 -6.71 -16.37 -7.09
CA ASN A 50 -6.42 -14.95 -7.28
C ASN A 50 -5.19 -14.53 -6.50
N TYR A 51 -4.61 -13.38 -6.89
CA TYR A 51 -3.58 -12.73 -6.12
C TYR A 51 -4.22 -12.04 -4.91
N VAL A 52 -3.94 -12.55 -3.72
CA VAL A 52 -4.46 -11.97 -2.47
C VAL A 52 -3.30 -11.44 -1.63
N THR A 53 -3.36 -10.16 -1.29
CA THR A 53 -2.47 -9.53 -0.32
C THR A 53 -3.21 -9.32 0.99
N VAL A 54 -2.66 -9.81 2.09
CA VAL A 54 -3.15 -9.44 3.43
C VAL A 54 -2.37 -8.22 3.91
N GLY A 55 -3.09 -7.14 4.20
CA GLY A 55 -2.55 -5.95 4.84
C GLY A 55 -2.79 -5.98 6.35
N THR A 56 -1.72 -5.88 7.14
CA THR A 56 -1.79 -5.83 8.61
C THR A 56 -1.30 -4.49 9.11
N VAL A 57 -2.15 -3.76 9.82
CA VAL A 57 -1.81 -2.49 10.47
C VAL A 57 -1.34 -2.77 11.89
N PHE A 58 -0.16 -2.26 12.23
CA PHE A 58 0.42 -2.41 13.55
C PHE A 58 0.31 -1.13 14.37
N THR A 59 -0.15 -1.33 15.61
CA THR A 59 -0.27 -0.32 16.66
C THR A 59 0.47 -0.80 17.92
N ASN A 60 0.47 0.00 18.99
CA ASN A 60 1.00 -0.41 20.28
C ASN A 60 0.32 -1.67 20.83
N ASP A 61 -0.94 -1.92 20.45
CA ASP A 61 -1.73 -3.00 21.02
C ASP A 61 -1.38 -4.37 20.45
N ASN A 62 -0.98 -4.43 19.15
CA ASN A 62 -0.73 -5.69 18.47
C ASN A 62 0.72 -5.90 18.01
N ILE A 63 1.60 -4.92 18.18
CA ILE A 63 3.01 -4.98 17.72
C ILE A 63 3.76 -6.19 18.29
N ARG A 64 3.49 -6.60 19.50
CA ARG A 64 4.15 -7.74 20.15
C ARG A 64 3.82 -9.08 19.47
N LYS A 65 2.71 -9.14 18.74
CA LYS A 65 2.24 -10.31 18.00
C LYS A 65 2.56 -10.27 16.51
N ILE A 66 3.38 -9.32 16.05
CA ILE A 66 3.63 -9.10 14.62
C ILE A 66 4.09 -10.38 13.90
N ASN A 67 5.01 -11.13 14.50
CA ASN A 67 5.55 -12.35 13.90
C ASN A 67 4.48 -13.45 13.80
N GLU A 68 3.61 -13.57 14.82
CA GLU A 68 2.50 -14.53 14.84
C GLU A 68 1.44 -14.16 13.80
N ILE A 69 1.11 -12.88 13.68
CA ILE A 69 0.11 -12.38 12.72
C ILE A 69 0.61 -12.58 11.28
N VAL A 70 1.87 -12.26 11.01
CA VAL A 70 2.48 -12.46 9.68
C VAL A 70 2.52 -13.95 9.33
N LYS A 71 2.95 -14.80 10.28
CA LYS A 71 2.95 -16.25 10.06
C LYS A 71 1.54 -16.76 9.79
N PHE A 72 0.56 -16.36 10.58
CA PHE A 72 -0.83 -16.74 10.39
C PHE A 72 -1.36 -16.32 9.01
N ALA A 73 -1.10 -15.08 8.59
CA ALA A 73 -1.50 -14.60 7.27
C ALA A 73 -0.85 -15.43 6.14
N SER A 74 0.44 -15.74 6.27
CA SER A 74 1.16 -16.61 5.32
C SER A 74 0.55 -18.02 5.26
N ASP A 75 0.19 -18.60 6.40
CA ASP A 75 -0.42 -19.93 6.50
C ASP A 75 -1.84 -20.01 5.88
N LEU A 76 -2.50 -18.86 5.65
CA LEU A 76 -3.78 -18.82 4.92
C LEU A 76 -3.61 -19.02 3.41
N GLY A 77 -2.38 -19.09 2.89
CA GLY A 77 -2.09 -19.33 1.49
C GLY A 77 -2.17 -18.07 0.61
N VAL A 78 -2.02 -16.89 1.20
CA VAL A 78 -2.02 -15.62 0.46
C VAL A 78 -0.77 -15.46 -0.41
N ALA A 79 -0.88 -14.70 -1.49
CA ALA A 79 0.24 -14.40 -2.38
C ALA A 79 1.27 -13.50 -1.69
N ASP A 80 0.83 -12.51 -0.91
CA ASP A 80 1.73 -11.63 -0.19
C ASP A 80 1.14 -11.09 1.12
N VAL A 81 2.03 -10.59 2.00
CA VAL A 81 1.67 -9.96 3.27
C VAL A 81 2.28 -8.57 3.32
N ARG A 82 1.47 -7.57 3.64
CA ARG A 82 1.92 -6.19 3.80
C ARG A 82 1.82 -5.77 5.26
N ILE A 83 2.95 -5.41 5.86
CA ILE A 83 2.99 -4.81 7.19
C ILE A 83 2.96 -3.29 7.07
N ILE A 84 2.08 -2.65 7.83
CA ILE A 84 1.81 -1.21 7.76
C ILE A 84 1.84 -0.66 9.19
N PRO A 85 2.84 0.13 9.59
CA PRO A 85 2.78 0.86 10.85
C PRO A 85 1.64 1.88 10.79
N ALA A 86 0.86 2.01 11.86
CA ALA A 86 -0.15 3.06 11.96
C ALA A 86 0.50 4.44 11.80
N ALA A 87 -0.22 5.40 11.22
CA ALA A 87 0.33 6.72 10.88
C ALA A 87 0.86 7.50 12.11
N GLN A 88 0.30 7.22 13.29
CA GLN A 88 0.72 7.82 14.57
C GLN A 88 1.84 7.04 15.26
N TYR A 89 2.37 6.01 14.61
CA TYR A 89 3.34 5.10 15.17
C TYR A 89 4.75 5.49 14.73
N ASP A 90 5.47 6.23 15.57
CA ASP A 90 6.84 6.67 15.27
C ASP A 90 7.91 5.61 15.58
N ASN A 91 7.54 4.56 16.29
CA ASN A 91 8.49 3.52 16.66
C ASN A 91 8.64 2.51 15.53
N THR A 92 9.87 2.29 15.18
CA THR A 92 10.27 1.25 14.24
C THR A 92 9.86 -0.13 14.74
N LEU A 93 9.47 -1.00 13.84
CA LEU A 93 9.20 -2.41 14.09
C LEU A 93 10.51 -3.16 14.45
N ASN A 94 11.23 -2.69 15.48
CA ASN A 94 12.59 -3.15 15.84
C ASN A 94 12.62 -4.63 16.31
N SER A 95 11.46 -5.24 16.54
CA SER A 95 11.34 -6.64 17.00
C SER A 95 10.92 -7.61 15.91
N LEU A 96 11.07 -7.22 14.64
CA LEU A 96 10.75 -8.11 13.52
C LEU A 96 11.72 -9.30 13.47
N SER A 97 11.18 -10.50 13.68
CA SER A 97 11.90 -11.76 13.56
C SER A 97 11.11 -12.71 12.66
N ILE A 98 11.01 -12.36 11.39
CA ILE A 98 10.28 -13.16 10.40
C ILE A 98 11.24 -14.14 9.75
N SER A 99 10.86 -15.41 9.66
CA SER A 99 11.72 -16.44 9.08
C SER A 99 12.02 -16.15 7.60
N LYS A 100 13.24 -16.54 7.17
CA LYS A 100 13.65 -16.39 5.78
C LYS A 100 12.69 -17.08 4.82
N GLU A 101 12.16 -18.24 5.21
CA GLU A 101 11.18 -18.98 4.40
C GLU A 101 9.92 -18.15 4.09
N ILE A 102 9.38 -17.44 5.08
CA ILE A 102 8.23 -16.55 4.90
C ILE A 102 8.60 -15.36 4.02
N LEU A 103 9.77 -14.75 4.27
CA LEU A 103 10.23 -13.61 3.48
C LEU A 103 10.44 -13.98 2.00
N ASP A 104 10.95 -15.16 1.71
CA ASP A 104 11.19 -15.60 0.33
C ASP A 104 9.89 -15.93 -0.42
N LYS A 105 8.80 -16.25 0.29
CA LYS A 105 7.46 -16.42 -0.28
C LYS A 105 6.74 -15.11 -0.58
N HIS A 106 7.07 -14.03 0.13
CA HIS A 106 6.30 -12.78 0.14
C HIS A 106 7.19 -11.57 -0.22
N PRO A 107 7.34 -11.24 -1.52
CA PRO A 107 8.20 -10.15 -1.98
C PRO A 107 7.89 -8.77 -1.38
N ILE A 108 6.61 -8.42 -1.23
CA ILE A 108 6.18 -7.14 -0.62
C ILE A 108 6.59 -7.09 0.85
N LEU A 109 6.39 -8.19 1.58
CA LEU A 109 6.82 -8.31 2.97
C LEU A 109 8.33 -8.17 3.09
N LYS A 110 9.08 -8.90 2.25
CA LYS A 110 10.55 -8.87 2.23
C LYS A 110 11.09 -7.46 1.98
N TYR A 111 10.54 -6.77 0.99
CA TYR A 111 10.88 -5.37 0.70
C TYR A 111 10.66 -4.48 1.93
N ARG A 112 9.49 -4.57 2.56
CA ARG A 112 9.15 -3.76 3.74
C ARG A 112 10.03 -4.07 4.95
N VAL A 113 10.27 -5.35 5.21
CA VAL A 113 11.13 -5.79 6.31
C VAL A 113 12.57 -5.29 6.11
N ASN A 114 13.10 -5.40 4.89
CA ASN A 114 14.43 -4.89 4.58
C ASN A 114 14.53 -3.37 4.79
N ASN A 115 13.53 -2.60 4.37
CA ASN A 115 13.50 -1.16 4.61
C ASN A 115 13.52 -0.83 6.10
N ILE A 116 12.73 -1.54 6.91
CA ILE A 116 12.66 -1.34 8.37
C ILE A 116 14.00 -1.68 9.04
N ILE A 117 14.57 -2.85 8.72
CA ILE A 117 15.85 -3.30 9.30
C ILE A 117 16.99 -2.33 8.95
N ASN A 118 16.99 -1.78 7.73
CA ASN A 118 17.97 -0.80 7.30
C ASN A 118 17.70 0.62 7.82
N GLY A 119 16.72 0.81 8.73
CA GLY A 119 16.39 2.10 9.32
C GLY A 119 15.78 3.10 8.35
N ARG A 120 15.27 2.62 7.20
CA ARG A 120 14.67 3.49 6.21
C ARG A 120 13.36 4.08 6.74
N LYS A 121 13.19 5.37 6.56
CA LYS A 121 11.94 6.05 6.86
C LYS A 121 10.84 5.57 5.90
N LEU A 122 9.72 5.10 6.46
CA LEU A 122 8.63 4.53 5.65
C LEU A 122 7.68 5.57 5.07
N ARG A 123 7.74 6.82 5.55
CA ARG A 123 6.91 7.93 5.08
C ARG A 123 7.75 9.21 4.99
N GLY A 124 7.40 10.04 4.03
CA GLY A 124 7.96 11.36 3.82
C GLY A 124 9.12 11.39 2.84
N LEU A 125 9.15 12.46 2.04
CA LEU A 125 10.19 12.75 1.05
C LEU A 125 11.40 13.39 1.70
N SER A 126 12.56 13.11 1.13
CA SER A 126 13.81 13.84 1.34
C SER A 126 14.12 14.75 0.14
N LYS A 127 15.08 15.66 0.29
CA LYS A 127 15.53 16.52 -0.82
C LYS A 127 16.14 15.77 -2.00
N CYS A 128 16.60 14.54 -1.77
CA CYS A 128 17.24 13.71 -2.80
C CYS A 128 16.24 12.84 -3.57
N ASP A 129 14.99 12.79 -3.12
CA ASP A 129 13.94 12.04 -3.79
C ASP A 129 13.39 12.80 -4.99
N SER A 130 12.68 12.10 -5.88
CA SER A 130 12.00 12.74 -6.99
C SER A 130 11.00 13.78 -6.51
N HIS A 131 11.07 14.97 -7.10
CA HIS A 131 10.10 16.04 -6.89
C HIS A 131 8.87 15.90 -7.80
N LYS A 132 8.79 14.82 -8.58
CA LYS A 132 7.66 14.49 -9.46
C LYS A 132 7.03 13.16 -9.05
N CYS A 133 5.73 13.07 -9.23
CA CYS A 133 4.98 11.85 -8.93
C CYS A 133 4.54 11.15 -10.22
N GLY A 134 5.35 10.22 -10.73
CA GLY A 134 5.00 9.40 -11.90
C GLY A 134 3.73 8.58 -11.70
N LEU A 135 3.49 8.12 -10.45
CA LEU A 135 2.28 7.39 -10.10
C LEU A 135 0.99 8.12 -10.46
N VAL A 136 0.97 9.45 -10.48
CA VAL A 136 -0.22 10.19 -10.90
C VAL A 136 -0.65 9.87 -12.33
N LEU A 137 0.25 9.38 -13.17
CA LEU A 137 -0.05 9.04 -14.56
C LEU A 137 -0.60 7.61 -14.70
N ASP A 138 -0.31 6.73 -13.73
CA ASP A 138 -0.64 5.30 -13.76
C ASP A 138 -1.72 4.90 -12.75
N ASP A 139 -1.70 5.48 -11.55
CA ASP A 139 -2.65 5.18 -10.48
C ASP A 139 -3.78 6.22 -10.41
N LEU A 140 -4.96 5.82 -9.96
CA LEU A 140 -6.15 6.66 -9.92
C LEU A 140 -6.94 6.44 -8.63
N ALA A 141 -6.98 7.44 -7.75
CA ALA A 141 -7.88 7.47 -6.61
C ALA A 141 -9.13 8.30 -6.95
N ILE A 142 -10.32 7.74 -6.71
CA ILE A 142 -11.61 8.38 -6.99
C ILE A 142 -12.43 8.46 -5.70
N MET A 143 -13.05 9.62 -5.46
CA MET A 143 -14.03 9.82 -4.42
C MET A 143 -15.17 10.70 -4.96
N GLY A 144 -16.37 10.13 -5.02
CA GLY A 144 -17.49 10.76 -5.73
C GLY A 144 -17.16 11.00 -7.21
N ASP A 145 -17.37 12.22 -7.67
CA ASP A 145 -17.11 12.63 -9.06
C ASP A 145 -15.69 13.12 -9.31
N TYR A 146 -14.80 13.05 -8.32
CA TYR A 146 -13.47 13.64 -8.38
C TYR A 146 -12.37 12.59 -8.35
N HIS A 147 -11.26 12.89 -9.05
CA HIS A 147 -10.04 12.10 -8.97
C HIS A 147 -8.91 12.88 -8.28
N TYR A 148 -8.05 12.11 -7.62
CA TYR A 148 -6.93 12.59 -6.80
C TYR A 148 -5.61 12.01 -7.30
N PRO A 149 -4.46 12.62 -6.96
CA PRO A 149 -3.16 12.09 -7.37
C PRO A 149 -2.95 10.64 -6.89
N CYS A 150 -3.29 10.36 -5.64
CA CYS A 150 -3.25 9.03 -5.03
C CYS A 150 -4.20 8.95 -3.84
N ILE A 151 -4.38 7.73 -3.32
CA ILE A 151 -5.26 7.46 -2.17
C ILE A 151 -4.78 8.16 -0.88
N ILE A 152 -3.48 8.34 -0.69
CA ILE A 152 -2.91 9.02 0.48
C ILE A 152 -3.28 10.50 0.43
N TYR A 153 -3.04 11.14 -0.70
CA TYR A 153 -3.36 12.56 -0.91
C TYR A 153 -4.85 12.84 -0.64
N MET A 154 -5.72 11.95 -1.12
CA MET A 154 -7.15 12.03 -0.86
C MET A 154 -7.49 11.92 0.63
N ARG A 155 -6.89 10.94 1.34
CA ARG A 155 -7.13 10.72 2.78
C ARG A 155 -6.63 11.85 3.67
N GLU A 156 -5.59 12.54 3.25
CA GLU A 156 -5.03 13.71 3.94
C GLU A 156 -5.75 15.02 3.54
N ASN A 157 -6.95 14.91 2.97
CA ASN A 157 -7.77 16.03 2.54
C ASN A 157 -7.12 16.95 1.49
N GLY A 158 -6.26 16.40 0.65
CA GLY A 158 -5.69 17.11 -0.48
C GLY A 158 -6.76 17.47 -1.52
N LYS A 159 -6.50 18.52 -2.30
CA LYS A 159 -7.42 18.95 -3.35
C LYS A 159 -7.48 17.95 -4.51
N PRO A 160 -8.63 17.69 -5.10
CA PRO A 160 -8.73 16.85 -6.29
C PRO A 160 -7.95 17.47 -7.46
N VAL A 161 -7.46 16.61 -8.35
CA VAL A 161 -6.86 17.03 -9.62
C VAL A 161 -7.94 17.58 -10.57
N GLY A 162 -9.13 16.94 -10.56
CA GLY A 162 -10.26 17.35 -11.37
C GLY A 162 -11.46 16.40 -11.23
N LYS A 163 -12.47 16.60 -12.07
CA LYS A 163 -13.60 15.67 -12.19
C LYS A 163 -13.21 14.48 -13.08
N VAL A 164 -13.84 13.35 -12.80
CA VAL A 164 -13.68 12.13 -13.63
C VAL A 164 -14.48 12.31 -14.90
N ASP A 165 -13.79 12.60 -16.00
CA ASP A 165 -14.36 12.81 -17.32
C ASP A 165 -13.36 12.42 -18.44
N LYS A 166 -13.66 12.75 -19.70
CA LYS A 166 -12.78 12.49 -20.84
C LYS A 166 -11.44 13.22 -20.78
N GLU A 167 -11.32 14.28 -19.98
CA GLU A 167 -10.10 15.07 -19.82
C GLU A 167 -9.23 14.58 -18.65
N THR A 168 -9.66 13.55 -17.90
CA THR A 168 -8.97 13.04 -16.71
C THR A 168 -7.48 12.81 -16.96
N ARG A 169 -7.11 12.13 -18.05
CA ARG A 169 -5.70 11.86 -18.36
C ARG A 169 -4.90 13.16 -18.61
N LYS A 170 -5.50 14.11 -19.31
CA LYS A 170 -4.88 15.41 -19.59
C LYS A 170 -4.71 16.23 -18.32
N GLN A 171 -5.71 16.27 -17.44
CA GLN A 171 -5.65 16.95 -16.15
C GLN A 171 -4.54 16.36 -15.28
N ARG A 172 -4.39 15.03 -15.23
CA ARG A 172 -3.33 14.34 -14.50
C ARG A 172 -1.93 14.66 -15.06
N LYS A 173 -1.81 14.73 -16.40
CA LYS A 173 -0.55 15.15 -17.03
C LYS A 173 -0.18 16.59 -16.68
N ILE A 174 -1.14 17.52 -16.70
CA ILE A 174 -0.93 18.91 -16.30
C ILE A 174 -0.51 18.98 -14.82
N TRP A 175 -1.15 18.20 -13.95
CA TRP A 175 -0.77 18.12 -12.54
C TRP A 175 0.67 17.61 -12.38
N TYR A 176 1.06 16.52 -13.06
CA TYR A 176 2.42 16.00 -13.07
C TYR A 176 3.44 17.05 -13.49
N ASP A 177 3.16 17.77 -14.57
CA ASP A 177 4.10 18.74 -15.13
C ASP A 177 4.34 19.95 -14.20
N ASN A 178 3.28 20.40 -13.52
CA ASN A 178 3.32 21.65 -12.75
C ASN A 178 3.47 21.45 -11.23
N HIS A 179 3.29 20.23 -10.72
CA HIS A 179 3.32 19.97 -9.27
C HIS A 179 4.72 19.57 -8.81
N ASP A 180 5.18 20.19 -7.72
CA ASP A 180 6.38 19.79 -6.99
C ASP A 180 5.95 19.07 -5.71
N THR A 181 6.26 17.77 -5.63
CA THR A 181 5.85 16.94 -4.49
C THR A 181 6.61 17.24 -3.21
N PHE A 182 7.82 17.82 -3.30
CA PHE A 182 8.60 18.18 -2.13
C PHE A 182 8.13 19.50 -1.51
N GLU A 183 7.59 20.42 -2.31
CA GLU A 183 6.98 21.65 -1.82
C GLU A 183 5.53 21.44 -1.32
N ASP A 184 4.89 20.34 -1.69
CA ASP A 184 3.56 19.99 -1.23
C ASP A 184 3.61 19.33 0.16
N GLU A 185 2.96 19.94 1.15
CA GLU A 185 2.99 19.50 2.55
C GLU A 185 2.42 18.08 2.75
N ILE A 186 1.44 17.66 1.95
CA ILE A 186 0.86 16.32 2.02
C ILE A 186 1.84 15.29 1.47
N CYS A 187 2.32 15.51 0.24
CA CYS A 187 3.29 14.61 -0.39
C CYS A 187 4.57 14.51 0.42
N LYS A 188 5.12 15.66 0.84
CA LYS A 188 6.35 15.74 1.62
C LYS A 188 6.31 14.92 2.90
N LYS A 189 5.19 14.95 3.63
CA LYS A 189 5.06 14.26 4.92
C LYS A 189 4.59 12.81 4.80
N ASN A 190 3.78 12.49 3.78
CA ASN A 190 3.00 11.26 3.79
C ASN A 190 3.34 10.27 2.66
N CYS A 191 4.17 10.65 1.69
CA CYS A 191 4.55 9.74 0.61
C CYS A 191 5.18 8.47 1.18
N LEU A 192 4.74 7.30 0.71
CA LEU A 192 5.27 6.01 1.17
C LEU A 192 6.57 5.68 0.48
N ASP A 193 7.46 4.96 1.17
CA ASP A 193 8.74 4.47 0.66
C ASP A 193 8.62 3.77 -0.70
N VAL A 194 7.63 2.90 -0.88
CA VAL A 194 7.37 2.22 -2.16
C VAL A 194 6.98 3.19 -3.27
N CYS A 195 6.22 4.24 -2.95
CA CYS A 195 5.87 5.28 -3.93
C CYS A 195 7.08 6.16 -4.27
N ILE A 196 7.93 6.40 -3.29
CA ILE A 196 9.19 7.14 -3.48
C ILE A 196 10.11 6.37 -4.43
N ASP A 197 10.31 5.08 -4.20
CA ASP A 197 11.12 4.23 -5.07
C ASP A 197 10.58 4.19 -6.50
N TYR A 198 9.27 4.01 -6.65
CA TYR A 198 8.64 4.06 -7.96
C TYR A 198 8.93 5.39 -8.68
N ASN A 199 8.74 6.52 -8.01
CA ASN A 199 8.95 7.83 -8.61
C ASN A 199 10.42 8.10 -8.97
N ASN A 200 11.36 7.65 -8.14
CA ASN A 200 12.79 7.77 -8.42
C ASN A 200 13.18 6.94 -9.66
N LEU A 201 12.71 5.69 -9.76
CA LEU A 201 12.91 4.83 -10.91
C LEU A 201 12.25 5.40 -12.18
N TYR A 202 11.03 5.90 -12.07
CA TYR A 202 10.31 6.51 -13.18
C TYR A 202 11.06 7.70 -13.78
N GLU A 203 11.61 8.58 -12.92
CA GLU A 203 12.44 9.69 -13.40
C GLU A 203 13.75 9.24 -14.02
N GLU A 204 14.40 8.23 -13.45
CA GLU A 204 15.64 7.69 -14.00
C GLU A 204 15.42 7.14 -15.41
N GLU A 205 14.37 6.35 -15.62
CA GLU A 205 14.02 5.81 -16.92
C GLU A 205 13.65 6.91 -17.93
N ASN A 206 12.93 7.94 -17.50
CA ASN A 206 12.61 9.08 -18.37
C ASN A 206 13.86 9.86 -18.79
N ARG A 207 14.87 10.00 -17.91
CA ARG A 207 16.15 10.62 -18.25
C ARG A 207 16.90 9.79 -19.29
N LYS A 208 17.01 8.48 -19.12
CA LYS A 208 17.64 7.56 -20.07
C LYS A 208 16.97 7.65 -21.45
N THR A 209 15.65 7.64 -21.50
CA THR A 209 14.87 7.71 -22.75
C THR A 209 15.07 9.06 -23.48
N LYS A 210 15.22 10.16 -22.76
CA LYS A 210 15.52 11.47 -23.36
C LYS A 210 16.94 11.54 -23.92
N CYS A 211 17.92 10.94 -23.24
CA CYS A 211 19.30 10.89 -23.76
C CYS A 211 19.47 10.03 -25.01
N LEU A 212 18.62 9.02 -25.21
CA LEU A 212 18.65 8.17 -26.42
C LEU A 212 17.98 8.78 -27.65
N LYS A 213 17.25 9.90 -27.48
CA LYS A 213 16.56 10.62 -28.57
C LYS A 213 17.30 11.86 -29.05
N LEU A 214 18.46 12.15 -28.49
CA LEU A 214 19.42 13.19 -28.91
C LEU A 214 20.59 12.55 -29.66
#